data_c323e68656ed5baac3d0d88087db8b18
#
_entry.id   c323e68656ed5baac3d0d88087db8b18
#
_cell.length_a   1.000
_cell.length_b   1.000
_cell.length_c   1.000
_cell.angle_alpha   90.00
_cell.angle_beta   90.00
_cell.angle_gamma   90.00
#
_symmetry.space_group_name_H-M   'P 1'
#
loop_
_entity.id
_entity.type
_entity.pdbx_description
1 polymer ?
#
loop_
_entity_poly.entity_id
_entity_poly.type
_entity_poly.pdbx_seq_one_letter_code
_entity_poly.pdbx_strand_id
1 'polypeptide(L)' 'MAKNMNLTENMIEWMKEMYLEAAKDELDTASNCHIFALGSDTQESAEQWEGYAEEHREYAKILKNMAKELDK' A
#
# COMPACT_ATOMS: atom_id res chain seq x y z
N MET A 1 -30.30 -15.61 -6.82
CA MET A 1 -30.18 -15.16 -5.41
C MET A 1 -28.83 -15.55 -4.84
N ALA A 2 -28.66 -16.85 -4.57
CA ALA A 2 -27.39 -17.33 -4.03
C ALA A 2 -26.22 -17.00 -4.95
N LYS A 3 -26.45 -17.07 -6.25
CA LYS A 3 -25.42 -16.73 -7.25
C LYS A 3 -24.97 -15.28 -7.13
N ASN A 4 -25.94 -14.38 -6.94
CA ASN A 4 -25.63 -12.95 -6.81
C ASN A 4 -24.82 -12.69 -5.55
N MET A 5 -25.17 -13.36 -4.45
CA MET A 5 -24.42 -13.26 -3.21
C MET A 5 -23.01 -13.81 -3.38
N ASN A 6 -22.88 -14.96 -4.07
CA ASN A 6 -21.58 -15.54 -4.31
C ASN A 6 -20.71 -14.63 -5.16
N LEU A 7 -21.30 -14.02 -6.20
CA LEU A 7 -20.57 -13.07 -7.03
C LEU A 7 -20.10 -11.87 -6.22
N THR A 8 -20.97 -11.36 -5.34
CA THR A 8 -20.63 -10.24 -4.50
C THR A 8 -19.48 -10.59 -3.56
N GLU A 9 -19.54 -11.78 -2.96
CA GLU A 9 -18.47 -12.25 -2.09
C GLU A 9 -17.15 -12.40 -2.83
N ASN A 10 -17.21 -12.95 -4.04
CA ASN A 10 -16.01 -13.11 -4.87
C ASN A 10 -15.43 -11.76 -5.26
N MET A 11 -16.26 -10.79 -5.55
CA MET A 11 -15.82 -9.45 -5.87
C MET A 11 -15.15 -8.79 -4.66
N ILE A 12 -15.72 -8.97 -3.49
CA ILE A 12 -15.14 -8.42 -2.25
C ILE A 12 -13.77 -9.05 -1.99
N GLU A 13 -13.67 -10.38 -2.15
CA GLU A 13 -12.38 -11.06 -1.98
C GLU A 13 -11.34 -10.56 -2.96
N TRP A 14 -11.76 -10.39 -4.21
CA TRP A 14 -10.87 -9.86 -5.25
C TRP A 14 -10.40 -8.46 -4.90
N MET A 15 -11.30 -7.59 -4.44
CA MET A 15 -10.96 -6.23 -4.03
C MET A 15 -9.99 -6.23 -2.86
N LYS A 16 -10.22 -7.09 -1.88
CA LYS A 16 -9.32 -7.22 -0.73
C LYS A 16 -7.91 -7.59 -1.19
N GLU A 17 -7.82 -8.57 -2.05
CA GLU A 17 -6.52 -9.00 -2.60
C GLU A 17 -5.84 -7.86 -3.35
N MET A 18 -6.59 -7.11 -4.13
CA MET A 18 -6.06 -5.97 -4.87
C MET A 18 -5.51 -4.90 -3.93
N TYR A 19 -6.26 -4.58 -2.88
CA TYR A 19 -5.80 -3.58 -1.91
C TYR A 19 -4.55 -4.05 -1.16
N LEU A 20 -4.51 -5.31 -0.76
CA LEU A 20 -3.35 -5.84 -0.04
C LEU A 20 -2.12 -5.90 -0.93
N GLU A 21 -2.30 -6.25 -2.20
CA GLU A 21 -1.21 -6.28 -3.16
C GLU A 21 -0.70 -4.87 -3.44
N ALA A 22 -1.61 -3.90 -3.59
CA ALA A 22 -1.24 -2.52 -3.77
C ALA A 22 -0.49 -1.98 -2.55
N ALA A 23 -0.92 -2.39 -1.35
CA ALA A 23 -0.23 -2.00 -0.12
C ALA A 23 1.20 -2.54 -0.10
N LYS A 24 1.38 -3.77 -0.54
CA LYS A 24 2.70 -4.38 -0.61
C LYS A 24 3.60 -3.62 -1.60
N ASP A 25 3.05 -3.23 -2.75
CA ASP A 25 3.78 -2.44 -3.73
C ASP A 25 4.21 -1.09 -3.16
N GLU A 26 3.32 -0.46 -2.39
CA GLU A 26 3.64 0.81 -1.74
C GLU A 26 4.76 0.64 -0.72
N LEU A 27 4.77 -0.46 0.03
CA LEU A 27 5.85 -0.73 0.98
C LEU A 27 7.17 -1.00 0.28
N ASP A 28 7.15 -1.68 -0.87
CA ASP A 28 8.33 -1.90 -1.68
C ASP A 28 8.89 -0.57 -2.19
N THR A 29 8.02 0.31 -2.64
CA THR A 29 8.41 1.65 -3.08
C THR A 29 9.01 2.45 -1.92
N ALA A 30 8.41 2.35 -0.74
CA ALA A 30 8.93 3.02 0.44
C ALA A 30 10.34 2.52 0.79
N SER A 31 10.56 1.20 0.70
CA SER A 31 11.88 0.62 0.93
C SER A 31 12.91 1.16 -0.06
N ASN A 32 12.54 1.27 -1.33
CA ASN A 32 13.41 1.80 -2.37
C ASN A 32 13.74 3.26 -2.09
N CYS A 33 12.76 4.04 -1.67
CA CYS A 33 12.98 5.45 -1.32
C CYS A 33 13.95 5.58 -0.15
N HIS A 34 13.82 4.70 0.84
CA HIS A 34 14.73 4.68 1.98
C HIS A 34 16.16 4.36 1.52
N ILE A 35 16.31 3.39 0.62
CA ILE A 35 17.62 3.03 0.07
C ILE A 35 18.23 4.23 -0.66
N PHE A 36 17.43 4.94 -1.45
CA PHE A 36 17.92 6.14 -2.14
C PHE A 36 18.32 7.23 -1.14
N ALA A 37 17.59 7.35 -0.03
CA ALA A 37 17.96 8.28 1.02
C ALA A 37 19.34 7.96 1.59
N LEU A 38 19.60 6.67 1.83
CA LEU A 38 20.89 6.24 2.38
C LEU A 38 22.04 6.49 1.42
N GLY A 39 21.77 6.47 0.12
CA GLY A 39 22.77 6.72 -0.91
C GLY A 39 22.87 8.18 -1.35
N SER A 40 22.12 9.08 -0.73
CA SER A 40 22.13 10.48 -1.12
C SER A 40 23.40 11.19 -0.69
N ASP A 41 23.87 12.10 -1.55
CA ASP A 41 25.09 12.87 -1.28
C ASP A 41 24.86 14.03 -0.33
N THR A 42 23.63 14.50 -0.22
CA THR A 42 23.30 15.65 0.62
C THR A 42 22.21 15.28 1.61
N GLN A 43 22.19 15.97 2.74
CA GLN A 43 21.16 15.79 3.75
C GLN A 43 19.78 16.16 3.22
N GLU A 44 19.72 17.23 2.42
CA GLU A 44 18.48 17.68 1.82
C GLU A 44 17.86 16.61 0.94
N SER A 45 18.67 15.98 0.09
CA SER A 45 18.22 14.91 -0.78
C SER A 45 17.76 13.70 0.03
N ALA A 46 18.52 13.36 1.07
CA ALA A 46 18.17 12.24 1.96
C ALA A 46 16.82 12.47 2.64
N GLU A 47 16.59 13.67 3.14
CA GLU A 47 15.33 14.03 3.79
C GLU A 47 14.16 13.95 2.80
N GLN A 48 14.38 14.37 1.58
CA GLN A 48 13.37 14.32 0.53
C GLN A 48 12.95 12.89 0.24
N TRP A 49 13.91 11.98 0.10
CA TRP A 49 13.64 10.57 -0.14
C TRP A 49 12.96 9.90 1.05
N GLU A 50 13.37 10.28 2.27
CA GLU A 50 12.71 9.77 3.48
C GLU A 50 11.26 10.25 3.57
N GLY A 51 11.00 11.49 3.13
CA GLY A 51 9.65 12.01 3.05
C GLY A 51 8.78 11.20 2.10
N TYR A 52 9.30 10.84 0.94
CA TYR A 52 8.59 9.98 -0.01
C TYR A 52 8.36 8.59 0.58
N ALA A 53 9.36 8.04 1.26
CA ALA A 53 9.20 6.74 1.91
C ALA A 53 8.05 6.76 2.91
N GLU A 54 7.98 7.80 3.71
CA GLU A 54 6.93 7.95 4.72
C GLU A 54 5.55 8.05 4.07
N GLU A 55 5.45 8.83 2.99
CA GLU A 55 4.21 8.98 2.23
C GLU A 55 3.71 7.63 1.73
N HIS A 56 4.59 6.82 1.16
CA HIS A 56 4.21 5.52 0.64
C HIS A 56 3.84 4.55 1.74
N ARG A 57 4.46 4.65 2.92
CA ARG A 57 4.05 3.86 4.08
C ARG A 57 2.64 4.22 4.52
N GLU A 58 2.30 5.51 4.47
CA GLU A 58 0.94 5.95 4.80
C GLU A 58 -0.07 5.44 3.79
N TYR A 59 0.28 5.45 2.51
CA TYR A 59 -0.59 4.89 1.47
C TYR A 59 -0.84 3.40 1.73
N ALA A 60 0.20 2.66 2.10
CA ALA A 60 0.07 1.25 2.41
C ALA A 60 -0.89 1.03 3.58
N LYS A 61 -0.79 1.87 4.59
CA LYS A 61 -1.67 1.83 5.76
C LYS A 61 -3.12 2.03 5.37
N ILE A 62 -3.37 3.03 4.54
CA ILE A 62 -4.72 3.33 4.04
C ILE A 62 -5.28 2.14 3.27
N LEU A 63 -4.47 1.55 2.38
CA LEU A 63 -4.90 0.41 1.58
C LEU A 63 -5.22 -0.80 2.45
N LYS A 64 -4.40 -1.06 3.47
CA LYS A 64 -4.67 -2.15 4.41
C LYS A 64 -5.97 -1.92 5.18
N ASN A 65 -6.22 -0.68 5.57
CA ASN A 65 -7.46 -0.35 6.27
C ASN A 65 -8.66 -0.52 5.37
N MET A 66 -8.55 -0.16 4.10
CA MET A 66 -9.61 -0.37 3.12
C MET A 66 -9.93 -1.84 2.97
N ALA A 67 -8.89 -2.69 2.93
CA ALA A 67 -9.10 -4.14 2.87
C ALA A 67 -9.81 -4.65 4.11
N LYS A 68 -9.46 -4.15 5.28
CA LYS A 68 -10.13 -4.53 6.54
C LYS A 68 -11.60 -4.13 6.55
N GLU A 69 -11.92 -2.96 6.01
CA GLU A 69 -13.30 -2.50 5.96
C GLU A 69 -14.18 -3.44 5.13
N LEU A 70 -13.60 -4.11 4.15
CA LEU A 70 -14.36 -5.06 3.33
C LEU A 70 -14.72 -6.34 4.09
N ASP A 71 -14.07 -6.59 5.23
CA ASP A 71 -14.37 -7.76 6.06
C ASP A 71 -15.56 -7.56 6.99
N LYS A 72 -16.07 -6.36 7.10
CA LYS A 72 -17.18 -6.04 8.01
C LYS A 72 -18.55 -6.28 7.41
#